data_0d9d4e50e17e7b157ed344eb644a26c7
#
_entry.id   0d9d4e50e17e7b157ed344eb644a26c7
#
_cell.length_a   1.000
_cell.length_b   1.000
_cell.length_c   1.000
_cell.angle_alpha   90.00
_cell.angle_beta   90.00
_cell.angle_gamma   90.00
#
_symmetry.space_group_name_H-M   'P 1'
#
loop_
_entity.id
_entity.type
_entity.pdbx_description
1 polymer ?
#
loop_
_entity_poly.entity_id
_entity_poly.type
_entity_poly.pdbx_seq_one_letter_code
_entity_poly.pdbx_strand_id
1 'polypeptide(L)'
;CLLARTLDGLLANDIREVVVVTGYLREQIMDFVGTHYPGLKVEYVCNERYASTNNIYSLWLVREKIRGEEILLLDSDIVFDPLLIKAVLESPEATCLALNAHPLSEEEIKVIPDAEGRVAEISKTCSIEEAVGESIGVEKMSPAYTSALVGELDRMILGEKQVNLFYEAAFERLIPQGKTFGIVDTTSYFSMELDTVEDFLQVTGKIPPHLL
;
A
#
# COMPACT_ATOMS: atom_id res chain seq x y z
N CYS A 1 2.02 13.64 13.34
CA CYS A 1 1.21 12.42 13.30
C CYS A 1 1.58 11.59 12.07
N LEU A 2 1.14 10.33 12.00
CA LEU A 2 1.48 9.42 10.91
C LEU A 2 1.04 9.97 9.55
N LEU A 3 -0.23 10.36 9.43
CA LEU A 3 -0.76 10.96 8.19
C LEU A 3 0.07 12.13 7.68
N ALA A 4 0.57 12.99 8.58
CA ALA A 4 1.44 14.10 8.18
C ALA A 4 2.73 13.59 7.53
N ARG A 5 3.38 12.58 8.11
CA ARG A 5 4.61 11.99 7.55
C ARG A 5 4.38 11.39 6.17
N THR A 6 3.26 10.67 6.00
CA THR A 6 2.87 10.13 4.70
C THR A 6 2.70 11.24 3.66
N LEU A 7 1.92 12.28 3.99
CA LEU A 7 1.68 13.40 3.07
C LEU A 7 2.95 14.21 2.78
N ASP A 8 3.81 14.43 3.78
CA ASP A 8 5.10 15.10 3.59
C ASP A 8 6.02 14.27 2.67
N GLY A 9 6.03 12.94 2.85
CA GLY A 9 6.77 12.00 1.99
C GLY A 9 6.28 12.02 0.54
N LEU A 10 4.97 12.06 0.33
CA LEU A 10 4.38 12.20 -1.01
C LEU A 10 4.75 13.55 -1.65
N LEU A 11 4.63 14.65 -0.90
CA LEU A 11 4.98 15.99 -1.38
C LEU A 11 6.46 16.12 -1.70
N ALA A 12 7.35 15.48 -0.94
CA ALA A 12 8.79 15.44 -1.20
C ALA A 12 9.12 14.74 -2.53
N ASN A 13 8.21 13.89 -3.04
CA ASN A 13 8.29 13.20 -4.31
C ASN A 13 7.36 13.80 -5.38
N ASP A 14 6.96 15.07 -5.24
CA ASP A 14 6.10 15.81 -6.16
C ASP A 14 4.71 15.21 -6.40
N ILE A 15 4.24 14.30 -5.56
CA ILE A 15 2.88 13.76 -5.60
C ILE A 15 1.94 14.75 -4.91
N ARG A 16 1.03 15.36 -5.69
CA ARG A 16 0.15 16.44 -5.24
C ARG A 16 -1.33 16.15 -5.36
N GLU A 17 -1.68 14.99 -5.89
CA GLU A 17 -3.05 14.52 -6.01
C GLU A 17 -3.18 13.20 -5.26
N VAL A 18 -4.09 13.13 -4.29
CA VAL A 18 -4.31 11.95 -3.46
C VAL A 18 -5.78 11.62 -3.33
N VAL A 19 -6.09 10.34 -3.34
CA VAL A 19 -7.40 9.82 -2.92
C VAL A 19 -7.22 9.18 -1.56
N VAL A 20 -7.96 9.66 -0.56
CA VAL A 20 -7.91 9.12 0.79
C VAL A 20 -9.22 8.39 1.08
N VAL A 21 -9.13 7.08 1.32
CA VAL A 21 -10.28 6.32 1.80
C VAL A 21 -10.38 6.49 3.30
N THR A 22 -11.49 7.02 3.77
CA THR A 22 -11.72 7.33 5.18
C THR A 22 -12.84 6.46 5.75
N GLY A 23 -12.88 6.36 7.07
CA GLY A 23 -13.94 5.63 7.80
C GLY A 23 -14.12 6.23 9.18
N TYR A 24 -13.54 5.60 10.20
CA TYR A 24 -13.57 6.11 11.57
C TYR A 24 -12.90 7.47 11.68
N LEU A 25 -13.52 8.40 12.41
CA LEU A 25 -13.04 9.77 12.63
C LEU A 25 -12.72 10.57 11.35
N ARG A 26 -13.43 10.30 10.25
CA ARG A 26 -13.18 10.90 8.94
C ARG A 26 -13.13 12.44 8.96
N GLU A 27 -14.00 13.09 9.74
CA GLU A 27 -14.06 14.55 9.87
C GLU A 27 -12.75 15.12 10.43
N GLN A 28 -12.15 14.45 11.41
CA GLN A 28 -10.86 14.86 11.97
C GLN A 28 -9.73 14.74 10.96
N ILE A 29 -9.75 13.69 10.12
CA ILE A 29 -8.79 13.52 9.02
C ILE A 29 -8.95 14.66 8.00
N MET A 30 -10.18 14.92 7.56
CA MET A 30 -10.48 15.97 6.59
C MET A 30 -10.10 17.36 7.10
N ASP A 31 -10.44 17.68 8.35
CA ASP A 31 -10.10 18.95 8.99
C ASP A 31 -8.59 19.12 9.14
N PHE A 32 -7.89 18.07 9.55
CA PHE A 32 -6.44 18.08 9.66
C PHE A 32 -5.77 18.37 8.31
N VAL A 33 -6.13 17.60 7.27
CA VAL A 33 -5.54 17.75 5.94
C VAL A 33 -5.89 19.12 5.35
N GLY A 34 -7.15 19.55 5.44
CA GLY A 34 -7.59 20.84 4.92
C GLY A 34 -6.87 22.03 5.59
N THR A 35 -6.53 21.89 6.88
CA THR A 35 -5.84 22.92 7.64
C THR A 35 -4.34 22.96 7.36
N HIS A 36 -3.68 21.79 7.27
CA HIS A 36 -2.22 21.71 7.22
C HIS A 36 -1.67 21.53 5.79
N TYR A 37 -2.50 21.07 4.85
CA TYR A 37 -2.11 20.77 3.47
C TYR A 37 -3.02 21.46 2.42
N PRO A 38 -3.24 22.79 2.51
CA PRO A 38 -4.19 23.49 1.61
C PRO A 38 -3.79 23.48 0.13
N GLY A 39 -2.53 23.15 -0.17
CA GLY A 39 -2.01 23.03 -1.55
C GLY A 39 -2.08 21.62 -2.12
N LEU A 40 -2.52 20.63 -1.33
CA LEU A 40 -2.66 19.25 -1.79
C LEU A 40 -4.08 19.04 -2.34
N LYS A 41 -4.18 18.49 -3.54
CA LYS A 41 -5.47 18.10 -4.11
C LYS A 41 -5.89 16.75 -3.53
N VAL A 42 -6.82 16.77 -2.59
CA VAL A 42 -7.29 15.57 -1.91
C VAL A 42 -8.73 15.29 -2.26
N GLU A 43 -8.98 14.06 -2.67
CA GLU A 43 -10.32 13.53 -2.83
C GLU A 43 -10.59 12.48 -1.74
N TYR A 44 -11.73 12.59 -1.05
CA TYR A 44 -12.10 11.67 0.02
C TYR A 44 -13.19 10.72 -0.45
N VAL A 45 -13.00 9.43 -0.16
CA VAL A 45 -14.01 8.40 -0.36
C VAL A 45 -14.30 7.74 0.99
N CYS A 46 -15.55 7.73 1.41
CA CYS A 46 -15.91 7.17 2.70
C CYS A 46 -16.24 5.69 2.60
N ASN A 47 -15.54 4.85 3.36
CA ASN A 47 -15.96 3.49 3.64
C ASN A 47 -16.87 3.49 4.88
N GLU A 48 -18.17 3.60 4.67
CA GLU A 48 -19.16 3.57 5.78
C GLU A 48 -19.24 2.18 6.47
N ARG A 49 -18.65 1.17 5.85
CA ARG A 49 -18.60 -0.20 6.36
C ARG A 49 -17.23 -0.55 6.97
N TYR A 50 -16.40 0.42 7.30
CA TYR A 50 -15.03 0.23 7.81
C TYR A 50 -14.94 -0.77 8.97
N ALA A 51 -15.95 -0.84 9.82
CA ALA A 51 -15.98 -1.75 10.98
C ALA A 51 -16.34 -3.21 10.61
N SER A 52 -16.72 -3.49 9.37
CA SER A 52 -17.19 -4.81 8.91
C SER A 52 -16.58 -5.25 7.57
N THR A 53 -15.57 -4.54 7.09
CA THR A 53 -14.87 -4.85 5.84
C THR A 53 -13.37 -4.65 6.03
N ASN A 54 -12.56 -5.30 5.20
CA ASN A 54 -11.10 -5.10 5.20
C ASN A 54 -10.66 -4.15 4.07
N ASN A 55 -9.35 -3.95 3.89
CA ASN A 55 -8.75 -2.98 2.98
C ASN A 55 -9.10 -3.24 1.50
N ILE A 56 -9.35 -4.50 1.07
CA ILE A 56 -9.84 -4.81 -0.28
C ILE A 56 -11.13 -4.05 -0.64
N TYR A 57 -12.02 -3.87 0.33
CA TYR A 57 -13.27 -3.13 0.12
C TYR A 57 -13.01 -1.63 -0.02
N SER A 58 -12.07 -1.10 0.75
CA SER A 58 -11.63 0.29 0.65
C SER A 58 -11.01 0.57 -0.73
N LEU A 59 -10.15 -0.32 -1.22
CA LEU A 59 -9.57 -0.23 -2.57
C LEU A 59 -10.66 -0.33 -3.65
N TRP A 60 -11.64 -1.23 -3.49
CA TRP A 60 -12.77 -1.34 -4.42
C TRP A 60 -13.63 -0.07 -4.49
N LEU A 61 -13.83 0.64 -3.37
CA LEU A 61 -14.61 1.89 -3.36
C LEU A 61 -14.01 2.97 -4.28
N VAL A 62 -12.71 2.99 -4.46
CA VAL A 62 -12.01 3.95 -5.33
C VAL A 62 -11.79 3.45 -6.76
N ARG A 63 -12.30 2.27 -7.12
CA ARG A 63 -12.04 1.59 -8.40
C ARG A 63 -12.25 2.44 -9.66
N GLU A 64 -13.28 3.30 -9.68
CA GLU A 64 -13.55 4.16 -10.84
C GLU A 64 -12.53 5.31 -10.98
N LYS A 65 -11.80 5.62 -9.90
CA LYS A 65 -10.76 6.64 -9.89
C LYS A 65 -9.39 6.10 -10.31
N ILE A 66 -9.19 4.80 -10.09
CA ILE A 66 -7.90 4.14 -10.37
C ILE A 66 -7.92 3.36 -11.68
N ARG A 67 -9.10 3.06 -12.25
CA ARG A 67 -9.23 2.26 -13.48
C ARG A 67 -8.50 2.91 -14.65
N GLY A 68 -7.42 2.27 -15.11
CA GLY A 68 -6.64 2.75 -16.25
C GLY A 68 -5.75 3.96 -15.94
N GLU A 69 -5.57 4.28 -14.66
CA GLU A 69 -4.65 5.31 -14.21
C GLU A 69 -3.35 4.68 -13.66
N GLU A 70 -2.25 5.39 -13.77
CA GLU A 70 -1.05 5.06 -13.02
C GLU A 70 -1.21 5.56 -11.59
N ILE A 71 -1.00 4.68 -10.62
CA ILE A 71 -1.15 5.02 -9.20
C ILE A 71 0.03 4.54 -8.37
N LEU A 72 0.20 5.19 -7.22
CA LEU A 72 0.92 4.68 -6.07
C LEU A 72 -0.10 4.36 -4.99
N LEU A 73 -0.25 3.08 -4.65
CA LEU A 73 -1.04 2.63 -3.52
C LEU A 73 -0.16 2.64 -2.28
N LEU A 74 -0.71 3.14 -1.15
CA LEU A 74 -0.04 3.11 0.14
C LEU A 74 -1.00 2.65 1.22
N ASP A 75 -0.52 1.79 2.10
CA ASP A 75 -1.15 1.55 3.38
C ASP A 75 -0.96 2.75 4.32
N SER A 76 -1.92 2.97 5.22
CA SER A 76 -2.01 4.21 5.99
C SER A 76 -1.30 4.18 7.34
N ASP A 77 -0.78 3.02 7.73
CA ASP A 77 -0.17 2.69 9.03
C ASP A 77 1.36 2.59 9.00
N ILE A 78 1.98 2.95 7.88
CA ILE A 78 3.42 2.85 7.67
C ILE A 78 4.12 4.18 7.97
N VAL A 79 5.17 4.14 8.79
CA VAL A 79 6.19 5.21 8.86
C VAL A 79 7.34 4.81 7.94
N PHE A 80 7.71 5.66 7.01
CA PHE A 80 8.75 5.36 6.04
C PHE A 80 9.66 6.55 5.75
N ASP A 81 10.87 6.26 5.24
CA ASP A 81 11.77 7.25 4.64
C ASP A 81 11.19 7.69 3.28
N PRO A 82 11.02 9.00 3.00
CA PRO A 82 10.58 9.49 1.68
C PRO A 82 11.41 8.98 0.50
N LEU A 83 12.68 8.62 0.70
CA LEU A 83 13.53 8.02 -0.32
C LEU A 83 13.05 6.64 -0.77
N LEU A 84 12.30 5.92 0.07
CA LEU A 84 11.65 4.66 -0.30
C LEU A 84 10.63 4.89 -1.43
N ILE A 85 9.77 5.90 -1.30
CA ILE A 85 8.83 6.30 -2.36
C ILE A 85 9.58 6.63 -3.64
N LYS A 86 10.67 7.39 -3.53
CA LYS A 86 11.51 7.73 -4.69
C LYS A 86 12.04 6.49 -5.39
N ALA A 87 12.56 5.51 -4.64
CA ALA A 87 13.07 4.27 -5.22
C ALA A 87 11.99 3.49 -5.99
N VAL A 88 10.77 3.43 -5.48
CA VAL A 88 9.62 2.79 -6.15
C VAL A 88 9.23 3.56 -7.41
N LEU A 89 9.16 4.89 -7.35
CA LEU A 89 8.80 5.72 -8.52
C LEU A 89 9.85 5.65 -9.63
N GLU A 90 11.14 5.64 -9.30
CA GLU A 90 12.26 5.58 -10.24
C GLU A 90 12.53 4.16 -10.77
N SER A 91 11.87 3.13 -10.22
CA SER A 91 11.99 1.76 -10.75
C SER A 91 11.62 1.71 -12.24
N PRO A 92 12.41 1.01 -13.08
CA PRO A 92 12.09 0.80 -14.49
C PRO A 92 10.85 -0.07 -14.70
N GLU A 93 10.44 -0.82 -13.68
CA GLU A 93 9.22 -1.62 -13.71
C GLU A 93 7.99 -0.73 -13.66
N ALA A 94 7.11 -0.85 -14.66
CA ALA A 94 5.87 -0.08 -14.71
C ALA A 94 4.87 -0.46 -13.61
N THR A 95 5.02 -1.64 -13.05
CA THR A 95 4.25 -2.17 -11.92
C THR A 95 5.22 -2.84 -10.96
N CYS A 96 5.39 -2.32 -9.77
CA CYS A 96 6.33 -2.84 -8.77
C CYS A 96 5.84 -2.57 -7.36
N LEU A 97 6.34 -3.36 -6.41
CA LEU A 97 6.12 -3.18 -4.98
C LEU A 97 7.44 -2.96 -4.23
N ALA A 98 7.35 -2.26 -3.12
CA ALA A 98 8.44 -2.13 -2.17
C ALA A 98 8.53 -3.39 -1.31
N LEU A 99 9.74 -3.94 -1.18
CA LEU A 99 10.02 -5.12 -0.38
C LEU A 99 11.06 -4.79 0.69
N ASN A 100 10.79 -5.25 1.90
CA ASN A 100 11.74 -5.21 3.02
C ASN A 100 12.20 -6.63 3.36
N ALA A 101 13.51 -6.91 3.25
CA ALA A 101 14.10 -8.19 3.59
C ALA A 101 14.57 -8.17 5.05
N HIS A 102 13.83 -8.85 5.92
CA HIS A 102 14.12 -9.04 7.33
C HIS A 102 13.67 -10.45 7.79
N PRO A 103 13.97 -10.92 9.00
CA PRO A 103 13.44 -12.16 9.52
C PRO A 103 11.90 -12.10 9.58
N LEU A 104 11.25 -13.00 8.85
CA LEU A 104 9.79 -13.04 8.71
C LEU A 104 9.13 -13.88 9.81
N SER A 105 7.88 -13.57 10.13
CA SER A 105 6.98 -14.32 10.99
C SER A 105 5.68 -14.71 10.24
N GLU A 106 4.62 -15.05 10.96
CA GLU A 106 3.32 -15.41 10.37
C GLU A 106 2.51 -14.17 9.96
N GLU A 107 2.81 -12.99 10.51
CA GLU A 107 1.96 -11.79 10.36
C GLU A 107 2.20 -11.01 9.07
N GLU A 108 3.43 -11.06 8.54
CA GLU A 108 3.82 -10.25 7.37
C GLU A 108 3.20 -10.77 6.06
N ILE A 109 2.98 -9.85 5.13
CA ILE A 109 2.65 -10.15 3.73
C ILE A 109 3.91 -10.60 2.99
N LYS A 110 4.13 -11.89 2.97
CA LYS A 110 5.32 -12.52 2.40
C LYS A 110 5.29 -12.51 0.87
N VAL A 111 6.46 -12.34 0.28
CA VAL A 111 6.65 -12.31 -1.19
C VAL A 111 7.59 -13.43 -1.60
N ILE A 112 7.13 -14.29 -2.53
CA ILE A 112 7.92 -15.32 -3.20
C ILE A 112 8.11 -14.91 -4.66
N PRO A 113 9.36 -14.79 -5.16
CA PRO A 113 9.64 -14.44 -6.55
C PRO A 113 9.58 -15.66 -7.47
N ASP A 114 9.33 -15.39 -8.76
CA ASP A 114 9.56 -16.34 -9.85
C ASP A 114 11.05 -16.36 -10.28
N ALA A 115 11.35 -17.14 -11.32
CA ALA A 115 12.71 -17.27 -11.86
C ALA A 115 13.23 -15.97 -12.51
N GLU A 116 12.35 -15.07 -12.91
CA GLU A 116 12.63 -13.76 -13.47
C GLU A 116 12.76 -12.65 -12.39
N GLY A 117 12.56 -13.01 -11.12
CA GLY A 117 12.63 -12.07 -9.98
C GLY A 117 11.38 -11.21 -9.81
N ARG A 118 10.25 -11.64 -10.38
CA ARG A 118 8.95 -10.99 -10.21
C ARG A 118 8.11 -11.75 -9.21
N VAL A 119 7.10 -11.10 -8.65
CA VAL A 119 6.21 -11.72 -7.65
C VAL A 119 5.47 -12.91 -8.25
N ALA A 120 5.69 -14.10 -7.69
CA ALA A 120 4.97 -15.34 -8.00
C ALA A 120 3.86 -15.63 -6.99
N GLU A 121 4.11 -15.30 -5.71
CA GLU A 121 3.12 -15.42 -4.63
C GLU A 121 3.26 -14.24 -3.66
N ILE A 122 2.12 -13.77 -3.12
CA ILE A 122 2.08 -12.66 -2.17
C ILE A 122 0.93 -12.85 -1.19
N SER A 123 1.21 -13.26 0.04
CA SER A 123 0.21 -13.36 1.11
C SER A 123 0.84 -13.60 2.49
N LYS A 124 0.01 -13.51 3.53
CA LYS A 124 0.39 -13.94 4.88
C LYS A 124 0.66 -15.45 4.97
N THR A 125 0.07 -16.24 4.09
CA THR A 125 0.14 -17.71 4.12
C THR A 125 1.26 -18.31 3.26
N CYS A 126 2.04 -17.50 2.56
CA CYS A 126 3.22 -17.95 1.83
C CYS A 126 4.26 -18.58 2.77
N SER A 127 5.06 -19.51 2.23
CA SER A 127 6.16 -20.14 2.97
C SER A 127 7.19 -19.10 3.39
N ILE A 128 7.52 -19.07 4.69
CA ILE A 128 8.57 -18.21 5.23
C ILE A 128 9.95 -18.59 4.65
N GLU A 129 10.16 -19.87 4.39
CA GLU A 129 11.43 -20.40 3.90
C GLU A 129 11.70 -20.02 2.44
N GLU A 130 10.63 -19.83 1.64
CA GLU A 130 10.71 -19.48 0.22
C GLU A 130 10.59 -17.99 -0.04
N ALA A 131 10.08 -17.24 0.94
CA ALA A 131 9.90 -15.80 0.82
C ALA A 131 11.23 -15.05 0.89
N VAL A 132 11.35 -14.01 0.08
CA VAL A 132 12.54 -13.12 0.03
C VAL A 132 12.40 -11.89 0.91
N GLY A 133 11.21 -11.63 1.43
CA GLY A 133 10.90 -10.48 2.28
C GLY A 133 9.40 -10.24 2.37
N GLU A 134 9.06 -9.08 2.91
CA GLU A 134 7.72 -8.58 3.14
C GLU A 134 7.36 -7.48 2.15
N SER A 135 6.13 -7.51 1.60
CA SER A 135 5.53 -6.34 0.97
C SER A 135 5.09 -5.37 2.04
N ILE A 136 5.57 -4.14 1.98
CA ILE A 136 5.34 -3.13 3.02
C ILE A 136 4.18 -2.18 2.70
N GLY A 137 3.26 -2.58 1.82
CA GLY A 137 2.09 -1.76 1.49
C GLY A 137 2.43 -0.47 0.71
N VAL A 138 3.40 -0.56 -0.22
CA VAL A 138 3.74 0.53 -1.16
C VAL A 138 3.90 -0.05 -2.56
N GLU A 139 2.93 0.19 -3.44
CA GLU A 139 2.86 -0.39 -4.78
C GLU A 139 2.66 0.68 -5.85
N LYS A 140 3.56 0.71 -6.84
CA LYS A 140 3.35 1.44 -8.10
C LYS A 140 2.63 0.54 -9.09
N MET A 141 1.55 1.02 -9.69
CA MET A 141 0.73 0.25 -10.62
C MET A 141 0.52 1.00 -11.92
N SER A 142 0.81 0.33 -13.03
CA SER A 142 0.56 0.86 -14.37
C SER A 142 -0.94 0.91 -14.72
N PRO A 143 -1.35 1.72 -15.72
CA PRO A 143 -2.74 1.76 -16.21
C PRO A 143 -3.29 0.40 -16.66
N ALA A 144 -2.43 -0.44 -17.21
CA ALA A 144 -2.82 -1.79 -17.63
C ALA A 144 -3.08 -2.71 -16.43
N TYR A 145 -2.30 -2.56 -15.35
CA TYR A 145 -2.49 -3.32 -14.13
C TYR A 145 -3.75 -2.87 -13.38
N THR A 146 -3.95 -1.57 -13.19
CA THR A 146 -5.12 -1.02 -12.49
C THR A 146 -6.43 -1.37 -13.21
N SER A 147 -6.44 -1.39 -14.55
CA SER A 147 -7.60 -1.87 -15.33
C SER A 147 -7.94 -3.33 -15.04
N ALA A 148 -6.93 -4.21 -14.95
CA ALA A 148 -7.12 -5.61 -14.61
C ALA A 148 -7.54 -5.78 -13.14
N LEU A 149 -6.89 -5.05 -12.23
CA LEU A 149 -7.19 -5.07 -10.80
C LEU A 149 -8.64 -4.70 -10.52
N VAL A 150 -9.13 -3.62 -11.14
CA VAL A 150 -10.53 -3.21 -10.96
C VAL A 150 -11.50 -4.29 -11.45
N GLY A 151 -11.20 -4.97 -12.54
CA GLY A 151 -12.00 -6.10 -13.02
C GLY A 151 -12.04 -7.26 -12.01
N GLU A 152 -10.91 -7.55 -11.37
CA GLU A 152 -10.83 -8.60 -10.33
C GLU A 152 -11.55 -8.18 -9.05
N LEU A 153 -11.34 -6.94 -8.60
CA LEU A 153 -12.04 -6.37 -7.44
C LEU A 153 -13.58 -6.41 -7.63
N ASP A 154 -14.10 -6.06 -8.82
CA ASP A 154 -15.52 -6.16 -9.13
C ASP A 154 -16.02 -7.61 -9.02
N ARG A 155 -15.26 -8.58 -9.51
CA ARG A 155 -15.60 -10.02 -9.39
C ARG A 155 -15.66 -10.45 -7.93
N MET A 156 -14.62 -10.13 -7.16
CA MET A 156 -14.51 -10.52 -5.74
C MET A 156 -15.59 -9.86 -4.87
N ILE A 157 -15.81 -8.55 -5.04
CA ILE A 157 -16.74 -7.79 -4.19
C ILE A 157 -18.20 -7.96 -4.63
N LEU A 158 -18.49 -7.77 -5.92
CA LEU A 158 -19.87 -7.82 -6.42
C LEU A 158 -20.36 -9.26 -6.63
N GLY A 159 -19.51 -10.12 -7.19
CA GLY A 159 -19.82 -11.52 -7.49
C GLY A 159 -19.72 -12.42 -6.27
N GLU A 160 -18.58 -12.43 -5.61
CA GLU A 160 -18.24 -13.41 -4.57
C GLU A 160 -18.48 -12.89 -3.14
N LYS A 161 -18.77 -11.59 -2.95
CA LYS A 161 -19.01 -10.93 -1.65
C LYS A 161 -17.81 -10.97 -0.70
N GLN A 162 -16.60 -11.06 -1.23
CA GLN A 162 -15.35 -11.15 -0.47
C GLN A 162 -14.89 -9.77 0.01
N VAL A 163 -15.57 -9.22 0.99
CA VAL A 163 -15.31 -7.86 1.50
C VAL A 163 -14.33 -7.82 2.68
N ASN A 164 -13.92 -8.99 3.22
CA ASN A 164 -13.10 -9.10 4.44
C ASN A 164 -11.71 -9.70 4.18
N LEU A 165 -11.24 -9.64 2.94
CA LEU A 165 -9.89 -10.05 2.57
C LEU A 165 -8.95 -8.83 2.55
N PHE A 166 -7.65 -9.09 2.62
CA PHE A 166 -6.61 -8.14 2.23
C PHE A 166 -6.61 -7.99 0.71
N TYR A 167 -6.23 -6.81 0.19
CA TYR A 167 -6.26 -6.54 -1.26
C TYR A 167 -5.24 -7.38 -2.04
N GLU A 168 -4.20 -7.90 -1.40
CA GLU A 168 -3.21 -8.80 -1.99
C GLU A 168 -3.85 -10.08 -2.52
N ALA A 169 -4.98 -10.48 -1.98
CA ALA A 169 -5.77 -11.59 -2.54
C ALA A 169 -6.23 -11.31 -3.98
N ALA A 170 -6.45 -10.04 -4.35
CA ALA A 170 -6.71 -9.68 -5.74
C ALA A 170 -5.43 -9.72 -6.60
N PHE A 171 -4.28 -9.35 -6.02
CA PHE A 171 -2.98 -9.45 -6.70
C PHE A 171 -2.65 -10.92 -7.03
N GLU A 172 -2.80 -11.82 -6.05
CA GLU A 172 -2.60 -13.26 -6.26
C GLU A 172 -3.43 -13.83 -7.41
N ARG A 173 -4.69 -13.38 -7.55
CA ARG A 173 -5.56 -13.83 -8.64
C ARG A 173 -5.16 -13.29 -10.01
N LEU A 174 -4.40 -12.21 -10.06
CA LEU A 174 -3.90 -11.62 -11.30
C LEU A 174 -2.58 -12.24 -11.76
N ILE A 175 -1.77 -12.79 -10.87
CA ILE A 175 -0.48 -13.42 -11.19
C ILE A 175 -0.62 -14.51 -12.26
N PRO A 176 -1.53 -15.49 -12.17
CA PRO A 176 -1.72 -16.49 -13.22
C PRO A 176 -2.17 -15.93 -14.57
N GLN A 177 -2.65 -14.68 -14.58
CA GLN A 177 -3.06 -13.96 -15.80
C GLN A 177 -1.90 -13.16 -16.40
N GLY A 178 -0.67 -13.34 -15.89
CA GLY A 178 0.53 -12.61 -16.31
C GLY A 178 0.57 -11.15 -15.82
N LYS A 179 -0.23 -10.81 -14.81
CA LYS A 179 -0.24 -9.49 -14.18
C LYS A 179 0.41 -9.60 -12.80
N THR A 180 1.66 -9.23 -12.72
CA THR A 180 2.44 -9.31 -11.49
C THR A 180 3.31 -8.06 -11.29
N PHE A 181 3.97 -7.99 -10.16
CA PHE A 181 4.85 -6.89 -9.76
C PHE A 181 6.32 -7.24 -9.99
N GLY A 182 7.12 -6.25 -10.41
CA GLY A 182 8.53 -6.23 -10.14
C GLY A 182 8.79 -5.97 -8.65
N ILE A 183 9.93 -6.40 -8.15
CA ILE A 183 10.31 -6.21 -6.75
C ILE A 183 11.35 -5.09 -6.66
N VAL A 184 11.08 -4.10 -5.81
CA VAL A 184 12.04 -3.05 -5.45
C VAL A 184 12.51 -3.32 -4.04
N ASP A 185 13.78 -3.72 -3.88
CA ASP A 185 14.38 -3.89 -2.56
C ASP A 185 14.56 -2.53 -1.87
N THR A 186 13.80 -2.31 -0.83
CA THR A 186 13.79 -1.09 -0.02
C THR A 186 14.34 -1.29 1.38
N THR A 187 15.00 -2.42 1.64
CA THR A 187 15.54 -2.82 2.95
C THR A 187 16.53 -1.79 3.54
N SER A 188 17.21 -1.02 2.69
CA SER A 188 18.13 0.04 3.13
C SER A 188 17.44 1.31 3.62
N TYR A 189 16.14 1.47 3.35
CA TYR A 189 15.34 2.60 3.80
C TYR A 189 14.54 2.22 5.04
N PHE A 190 14.36 3.17 5.93
CA PHE A 190 13.53 2.95 7.11
C PHE A 190 12.06 2.78 6.71
N SER A 191 11.45 1.70 7.17
CA SER A 191 9.99 1.50 7.17
C SER A 191 9.58 0.74 8.43
N MET A 192 8.38 1.03 8.94
CA MET A 192 7.80 0.35 10.09
C MET A 192 6.28 0.51 10.07
N GLU A 193 5.55 -0.58 10.18
CA GLU A 193 4.11 -0.56 10.43
C GLU A 193 3.79 -0.22 11.89
N LEU A 194 2.66 0.43 12.10
CA LEU A 194 2.18 0.85 13.42
C LEU A 194 0.82 0.23 13.72
N ASP A 195 0.81 -1.07 13.94
CA ASP A 195 -0.40 -1.85 14.19
C ASP A 195 -0.89 -1.78 15.63
N THR A 196 0.04 -1.56 16.57
CA THR A 196 -0.24 -1.60 18.00
C THR A 196 0.14 -0.30 18.71
N VAL A 197 -0.40 -0.09 19.90
CA VAL A 197 0.02 1.02 20.78
C VAL A 197 1.51 0.89 21.13
N GLU A 198 2.00 -0.33 21.28
CA GLU A 198 3.40 -0.64 21.50
C GLU A 198 4.28 -0.11 20.37
N ASP A 199 3.93 -0.37 19.10
CA ASP A 199 4.66 0.12 17.93
C ASP A 199 4.69 1.64 17.90
N PHE A 200 3.54 2.26 18.17
CA PHE A 200 3.45 3.71 18.25
C PHE A 200 4.35 4.33 19.33
N LEU A 201 4.48 3.68 20.48
CA LEU A 201 5.36 4.13 21.55
C LEU A 201 6.85 3.92 21.23
N GLN A 202 7.17 2.83 20.53
CA GLN A 202 8.55 2.47 20.19
C GLN A 202 9.08 3.21 18.96
N VAL A 203 8.21 3.59 18.02
CA VAL A 203 8.62 4.16 16.72
C VAL A 203 9.50 5.41 16.88
N THR A 204 9.22 6.26 17.86
CA THR A 204 10.03 7.48 18.11
C THR A 204 11.50 7.17 18.40
N GLY A 205 11.78 6.05 19.05
CA GLY A 205 13.14 5.59 19.32
C GLY A 205 13.80 4.85 18.17
N LYS A 206 13.01 4.42 17.18
CA LYS A 206 13.49 3.65 16.00
C LYS A 206 13.67 4.54 14.76
N ILE A 207 12.93 5.64 14.66
CA ILE A 207 13.07 6.58 13.54
C ILE A 207 14.50 7.12 13.48
N PRO A 208 15.19 6.99 12.34
CA PRO A 208 16.53 7.58 12.17
C PRO A 208 16.52 9.10 12.42
N PRO A 209 17.59 9.67 13.03
CA PRO A 209 17.64 11.08 13.39
C PRO A 209 17.38 12.05 12.22
N HIS A 210 17.74 11.67 11.00
CA HIS A 210 17.52 12.51 9.81
C HIS A 210 16.06 12.53 9.33
N LEU A 211 15.20 11.68 9.91
CA LEU A 211 13.76 11.63 9.63
C LEU A 211 12.91 12.23 10.78
N LEU A 212 13.53 12.68 11.87
CA LEU A 212 12.88 13.38 12.95
C LEU A 212 12.69 14.85 12.61
#